data_477458289d4a904fda89b225daa211d2
#
_entry.id   477458289d4a904fda89b225daa211d2
#
_cell.length_a   1.000
_cell.length_b   1.000
_cell.length_c   1.000
_cell.angle_alpha   90.00
_cell.angle_beta   90.00
_cell.angle_gamma   90.00
#
_symmetry.space_group_name_H-M   'P 1'
#
loop_
_entity.id
_entity.type
_entity.pdbx_description
1 polymer ?
#
loop_
_entity_poly.entity_id
_entity_poly.type
_entity_poly.pdbx_seq_one_letter_code
_entity_poly.pdbx_strand_id
1 'polypeptide(L)'
;PPATSGNVSISGSVGYLPQDPRSGDLEATAKERILGARDLDVLVKRLRKAERQMASPDENVAAKAIDRYPRIEAEFVAAGGYAAESEAYAIAANLGLDEDLVNQEIGTLSGGQRRRVELARILFSAPDTMILDEPTNHLDAESVLWLRDYLKAYSGGLIVISHDLDLIDEVVNKVFFLDATRQTIDIYSMGYRLYLKQREDDERRRRRECANAEK
;
A
#
# COMPACT_ATOMS: atom_id res chain seq x y z
N PRO A 1 6.09 -0.80 -17.49
CA PRO A 1 6.64 -1.07 -18.80
C PRO A 1 8.03 -1.71 -18.66
N PRO A 2 8.46 -2.57 -19.61
CA PRO A 2 9.81 -3.11 -19.57
C PRO A 2 10.85 -2.00 -19.73
N ALA A 3 12.02 -2.18 -19.13
CA ALA A 3 13.13 -1.24 -19.31
C ALA A 3 13.56 -1.22 -20.78
N THR A 4 13.76 -0.01 -21.33
CA THR A 4 14.20 0.16 -22.73
C THR A 4 15.67 -0.24 -22.89
N SER A 5 16.47 -0.10 -21.83
CA SER A 5 17.85 -0.54 -21.74
C SER A 5 18.24 -0.74 -20.28
N GLY A 6 19.29 -1.51 -20.01
CA GLY A 6 19.75 -1.81 -18.67
C GLY A 6 19.02 -3.00 -18.03
N ASN A 7 19.37 -3.33 -16.79
CA ASN A 7 18.80 -4.40 -16.01
C ASN A 7 18.21 -3.86 -14.72
N VAL A 8 17.04 -4.38 -14.33
CA VAL A 8 16.44 -4.16 -13.02
C VAL A 8 16.55 -5.47 -12.23
N SER A 9 17.25 -5.42 -11.10
CA SER A 9 17.30 -6.55 -10.16
C SER A 9 16.56 -6.18 -8.88
N ILE A 10 15.73 -7.10 -8.39
CA ILE A 10 14.98 -6.94 -7.15
C ILE A 10 15.50 -7.99 -6.17
N SER A 11 15.85 -7.55 -4.97
CA SER A 11 16.21 -8.42 -3.86
C SER A 11 15.19 -8.20 -2.74
N GLY A 12 14.58 -9.29 -2.27
CA GLY A 12 13.50 -9.24 -1.28
C GLY A 12 12.12 -8.98 -1.88
N SER A 13 11.17 -8.68 -1.03
CA SER A 13 9.77 -8.42 -1.39
C SER A 13 9.53 -6.94 -1.69
N VAL A 14 8.68 -6.66 -2.68
CA VAL A 14 8.32 -5.29 -3.08
C VAL A 14 6.82 -5.11 -3.04
N GLY A 15 6.35 -4.12 -2.27
CA GLY A 15 4.97 -3.64 -2.29
C GLY A 15 4.85 -2.42 -3.19
N TYR A 16 3.98 -2.46 -4.18
CA TYR A 16 3.76 -1.34 -5.09
C TYR A 16 2.30 -0.88 -5.08
N LEU A 17 2.10 0.40 -4.78
CA LEU A 17 0.83 1.10 -4.91
C LEU A 17 0.89 2.00 -6.15
N PRO A 18 0.29 1.62 -7.27
CA PRO A 18 0.21 2.48 -8.45
C PRO A 18 -0.85 3.58 -8.26
N GLN A 19 -0.77 4.62 -9.08
CA GLN A 19 -1.75 5.72 -9.07
C GLN A 19 -3.19 5.23 -9.31
N ASP A 20 -3.37 4.23 -10.19
CA ASP A 20 -4.65 3.57 -10.44
C ASP A 20 -4.49 2.05 -10.22
N PRO A 21 -4.75 1.55 -9.01
CA PRO A 21 -4.65 0.14 -8.73
C PRO A 21 -5.76 -0.62 -9.45
N ARG A 22 -5.38 -1.52 -10.35
CA ARG A 22 -6.33 -2.46 -10.95
C ARG A 22 -6.82 -3.40 -9.85
N SER A 23 -8.09 -3.34 -9.54
CA SER A 23 -8.73 -4.28 -8.63
C SER A 23 -8.66 -5.67 -9.25
N GLY A 24 -8.12 -6.65 -8.51
CA GLY A 24 -8.08 -8.04 -8.94
C GLY A 24 -9.48 -8.67 -8.93
N ASP A 25 -9.65 -9.71 -8.12
CA ASP A 25 -10.94 -10.38 -7.90
C ASP A 25 -11.97 -9.41 -7.26
N LEU A 26 -12.98 -9.01 -8.04
CA LEU A 26 -14.02 -8.07 -7.59
C LEU A 26 -15.06 -8.72 -6.67
N GLU A 27 -15.14 -10.04 -6.65
CA GLU A 27 -16.04 -10.82 -5.79
C GLU A 27 -15.43 -11.07 -4.40
N ALA A 28 -14.10 -10.91 -4.28
CA ALA A 28 -13.42 -11.00 -3.00
C ALA A 28 -13.82 -9.82 -2.10
N THR A 29 -13.92 -10.06 -0.79
CA THR A 29 -14.09 -8.97 0.17
C THR A 29 -12.78 -8.18 0.35
N ALA A 30 -12.90 -6.93 0.84
CA ALA A 30 -11.72 -6.15 1.19
C ALA A 30 -10.84 -6.87 2.23
N LYS A 31 -11.44 -7.55 3.21
CA LYS A 31 -10.75 -8.43 4.16
C LYS A 31 -9.94 -9.53 3.48
N GLU A 32 -10.56 -10.30 2.59
CA GLU A 32 -9.90 -11.35 1.83
C GLU A 32 -8.71 -10.77 1.02
N ARG A 33 -8.91 -9.60 0.44
CA ARG A 33 -7.86 -8.90 -0.33
C ARG A 33 -6.67 -8.49 0.52
N ILE A 34 -6.90 -7.93 1.72
CA ILE A 34 -5.83 -7.53 2.64
C ILE A 34 -5.10 -8.76 3.17
N LEU A 35 -5.82 -9.75 3.68
CA LEU A 35 -5.25 -10.96 4.26
C LEU A 35 -4.49 -11.84 3.24
N GLY A 36 -4.87 -11.75 1.96
CA GLY A 36 -4.15 -12.40 0.86
C GLY A 36 -2.72 -11.92 0.66
N ALA A 37 -2.36 -10.77 1.22
CA ALA A 37 -0.96 -10.30 1.19
C ALA A 37 0.01 -11.18 2.03
N ARG A 38 -0.55 -12.01 2.92
CA ARG A 38 0.20 -13.01 3.71
C ARG A 38 -0.34 -14.43 3.50
N ASP A 39 -0.92 -14.72 2.32
CA ASP A 39 -1.43 -16.02 1.90
C ASP A 39 -2.56 -16.61 2.79
N LEU A 40 -3.30 -15.74 3.51
CA LEU A 40 -4.41 -16.14 4.38
C LEU A 40 -5.78 -16.13 3.70
N ASP A 41 -5.89 -15.58 2.47
CA ASP A 41 -7.14 -15.45 1.75
C ASP A 41 -7.83 -16.79 1.46
N VAL A 42 -7.06 -17.84 1.16
CA VAL A 42 -7.60 -19.18 0.92
C VAL A 42 -8.29 -19.73 2.15
N LEU A 43 -7.67 -19.56 3.33
CA LEU A 43 -8.26 -20.01 4.60
C LEU A 43 -9.50 -19.20 4.97
N VAL A 44 -9.46 -17.88 4.80
CA VAL A 44 -10.62 -16.99 5.01
C VAL A 44 -11.78 -17.35 4.07
N LYS A 45 -11.52 -17.60 2.78
CA LYS A 45 -12.54 -18.03 1.82
C LYS A 45 -13.15 -19.39 2.22
N ARG A 46 -12.32 -20.32 2.72
CA ARG A 46 -12.81 -21.63 3.19
C ARG A 46 -13.69 -21.49 4.45
N LEU A 47 -13.31 -20.65 5.41
CA LEU A 47 -14.12 -20.35 6.60
C LEU A 47 -15.46 -19.72 6.18
N ARG A 48 -15.44 -18.64 5.43
CA ARG A 48 -16.65 -17.95 4.94
C ARG A 48 -17.59 -18.89 4.15
N LYS A 49 -17.02 -19.80 3.35
CA LYS A 49 -17.81 -20.81 2.64
C LYS A 49 -18.45 -21.81 3.61
N ALA A 50 -17.70 -22.25 4.60
CA ALA A 50 -18.22 -23.19 5.60
C ALA A 50 -19.34 -22.54 6.43
N GLU A 51 -19.17 -21.32 6.91
CA GLU A 51 -20.17 -20.54 7.63
C GLU A 51 -21.49 -20.39 6.83
N ARG A 52 -21.38 -19.98 5.57
CA ARG A 52 -22.57 -19.89 4.69
C ARG A 52 -23.27 -21.24 4.50
N GLN A 53 -22.51 -22.33 4.41
CA GLN A 53 -23.07 -23.68 4.25
C GLN A 53 -23.66 -24.24 5.54
N MET A 54 -23.19 -23.81 6.73
CA MET A 54 -23.80 -24.14 8.00
C MET A 54 -25.21 -23.55 8.15
N ALA A 55 -25.48 -22.41 7.53
CA ALA A 55 -26.78 -21.77 7.45
C ALA A 55 -27.65 -22.26 6.28
N SER A 56 -27.25 -23.33 5.57
CA SER A 56 -28.01 -23.89 4.45
C SER A 56 -29.32 -24.51 4.94
N PRO A 57 -30.43 -24.33 4.20
CA PRO A 57 -31.68 -25.06 4.47
C PRO A 57 -31.59 -26.58 4.19
N ASP A 58 -30.58 -27.01 3.42
CA ASP A 58 -30.29 -28.44 3.22
C ASP A 58 -29.49 -28.99 4.39
N GLU A 59 -30.14 -29.84 5.20
CA GLU A 59 -29.54 -30.43 6.40
C GLU A 59 -28.25 -31.24 6.10
N ASN A 60 -28.14 -31.89 4.93
CA ASN A 60 -26.91 -32.61 4.56
C ASN A 60 -25.74 -31.67 4.25
N VAL A 61 -26.04 -30.53 3.65
CA VAL A 61 -25.02 -29.49 3.39
C VAL A 61 -24.58 -28.87 4.71
N ALA A 62 -25.54 -28.53 5.58
CA ALA A 62 -25.25 -27.94 6.89
C ALA A 62 -24.44 -28.90 7.78
N ALA A 63 -24.84 -30.17 7.90
CA ALA A 63 -24.13 -31.16 8.71
C ALA A 63 -22.66 -31.36 8.25
N LYS A 64 -22.41 -31.46 6.93
CA LYS A 64 -21.04 -31.55 6.41
C LYS A 64 -20.22 -30.32 6.66
N ALA A 65 -20.83 -29.14 6.65
CA ALA A 65 -20.14 -27.88 6.92
C ALA A 65 -19.76 -27.77 8.41
N ILE A 66 -20.69 -28.16 9.33
CA ILE A 66 -20.43 -28.19 10.77
C ILE A 66 -19.27 -29.14 11.09
N ASP A 67 -19.26 -30.35 10.50
CA ASP A 67 -18.18 -31.32 10.74
C ASP A 67 -16.79 -30.83 10.31
N ARG A 68 -16.71 -30.14 9.19
CA ARG A 68 -15.42 -29.65 8.66
C ARG A 68 -14.95 -28.30 9.20
N TYR A 69 -15.84 -27.44 9.71
CA TYR A 69 -15.53 -26.10 10.19
C TYR A 69 -14.42 -26.08 11.25
N PRO A 70 -14.44 -26.91 12.31
CA PRO A 70 -13.40 -26.89 13.34
C PRO A 70 -12.01 -27.19 12.80
N ARG A 71 -11.91 -28.00 11.75
CA ARG A 71 -10.62 -28.31 11.11
C ARG A 71 -10.07 -27.10 10.33
N ILE A 72 -10.93 -26.42 9.59
CA ILE A 72 -10.53 -25.20 8.85
C ILE A 72 -10.14 -24.09 9.84
N GLU A 73 -10.90 -23.95 10.92
CA GLU A 73 -10.62 -22.98 11.97
C GLU A 73 -9.28 -23.28 12.66
N ALA A 74 -8.98 -24.55 12.96
CA ALA A 74 -7.70 -24.94 13.53
C ALA A 74 -6.52 -24.62 12.58
N GLU A 75 -6.68 -24.82 11.27
CA GLU A 75 -5.69 -24.41 10.26
C GLU A 75 -5.48 -22.89 10.27
N PHE A 76 -6.56 -22.11 10.37
CA PHE A 76 -6.53 -20.66 10.43
C PHE A 76 -5.85 -20.15 11.71
N VAL A 77 -6.16 -20.71 12.86
CA VAL A 77 -5.53 -20.41 14.14
C VAL A 77 -4.03 -20.71 14.09
N ALA A 78 -3.65 -21.89 13.58
CA ALA A 78 -2.25 -22.30 13.46
C ALA A 78 -1.45 -21.37 12.53
N ALA A 79 -2.09 -20.79 11.53
CA ALA A 79 -1.51 -19.78 10.65
C ALA A 79 -1.46 -18.36 11.26
N GLY A 80 -1.88 -18.18 12.51
CA GLY A 80 -1.95 -16.86 13.15
C GLY A 80 -3.08 -15.97 12.63
N GLY A 81 -4.12 -16.58 12.04
CA GLY A 81 -5.14 -15.86 11.28
C GLY A 81 -5.90 -14.79 12.07
N TYR A 82 -6.28 -15.06 13.34
CA TYR A 82 -6.97 -14.05 14.16
C TYR A 82 -6.12 -12.85 14.51
N ALA A 83 -4.81 -13.05 14.77
CA ALA A 83 -3.89 -11.94 15.01
C ALA A 83 -3.69 -11.11 13.74
N ALA A 84 -3.53 -11.77 12.58
CA ALA A 84 -3.42 -11.15 11.27
C ALA A 84 -4.71 -10.38 10.90
N GLU A 85 -5.87 -10.95 11.21
CA GLU A 85 -7.18 -10.30 11.00
C GLU A 85 -7.31 -9.03 11.84
N SER A 86 -6.95 -9.09 13.12
CA SER A 86 -6.97 -7.92 14.01
C SER A 86 -6.02 -6.81 13.53
N GLU A 87 -4.83 -7.17 13.07
CA GLU A 87 -3.87 -6.22 12.47
C GLU A 87 -4.42 -5.61 11.17
N ALA A 88 -5.00 -6.42 10.29
CA ALA A 88 -5.60 -5.97 9.04
C ALA A 88 -6.76 -4.98 9.29
N TYR A 89 -7.64 -5.26 10.26
CA TYR A 89 -8.71 -4.35 10.66
C TYR A 89 -8.18 -3.04 11.24
N ALA A 90 -7.14 -3.10 12.10
CA ALA A 90 -6.54 -1.91 12.67
C ALA A 90 -5.93 -1.00 11.58
N ILE A 91 -5.20 -1.56 10.62
CA ILE A 91 -4.67 -0.80 9.48
C ILE A 91 -5.80 -0.22 8.64
N ALA A 92 -6.82 -1.01 8.31
CA ALA A 92 -7.95 -0.56 7.52
C ALA A 92 -8.72 0.58 8.19
N ALA A 93 -9.00 0.47 9.49
CA ALA A 93 -9.69 1.49 10.28
C ALA A 93 -8.93 2.82 10.28
N ASN A 94 -7.60 2.79 10.46
CA ASN A 94 -6.76 3.98 10.40
C ASN A 94 -6.70 4.63 9.01
N LEU A 95 -7.06 3.89 7.96
CA LEU A 95 -7.22 4.41 6.61
C LEU A 95 -8.68 4.79 6.29
N GLY A 96 -9.55 4.88 7.31
CA GLY A 96 -10.95 5.25 7.15
C GLY A 96 -11.81 4.19 6.46
N LEU A 97 -11.44 2.90 6.60
CA LEU A 97 -12.25 1.76 6.19
C LEU A 97 -12.80 1.09 7.46
N ASP A 98 -14.06 1.31 7.76
CA ASP A 98 -14.74 0.67 8.88
C ASP A 98 -14.97 -0.83 8.65
N GLU A 99 -15.46 -1.53 9.67
CA GLU A 99 -15.70 -2.97 9.63
C GLU A 99 -16.70 -3.35 8.54
N ASP A 100 -17.73 -2.54 8.31
CA ASP A 100 -18.73 -2.78 7.27
C ASP A 100 -18.10 -2.76 5.89
N LEU A 101 -17.24 -1.77 5.60
CA LEU A 101 -16.52 -1.65 4.32
C LEU A 101 -15.52 -2.78 4.13
N VAL A 102 -14.82 -3.20 5.20
CA VAL A 102 -13.82 -4.29 5.13
C VAL A 102 -14.48 -5.63 4.79
N ASN A 103 -15.74 -5.83 5.18
CA ASN A 103 -16.50 -7.05 4.87
C ASN A 103 -17.26 -6.99 3.53
N GLN A 104 -17.26 -5.86 2.82
CA GLN A 104 -17.89 -5.73 1.49
C GLN A 104 -17.02 -6.28 0.37
N GLU A 105 -17.64 -6.69 -0.72
CA GLU A 105 -16.96 -7.10 -1.94
C GLU A 105 -16.30 -5.90 -2.63
N ILE A 106 -15.09 -6.08 -3.14
CA ILE A 106 -14.28 -5.04 -3.82
C ILE A 106 -15.10 -4.35 -4.93
N GLY A 107 -15.90 -5.12 -5.66
CA GLY A 107 -16.72 -4.61 -6.76
C GLY A 107 -17.75 -3.55 -6.33
N THR A 108 -18.21 -3.57 -5.07
CA THR A 108 -19.19 -2.62 -4.53
C THR A 108 -18.58 -1.34 -3.98
N LEU A 109 -17.27 -1.32 -3.76
CA LEU A 109 -16.55 -0.18 -3.21
C LEU A 109 -16.33 0.92 -4.25
N SER A 110 -16.31 2.17 -3.80
CA SER A 110 -15.90 3.31 -4.64
C SER A 110 -14.41 3.22 -5.03
N GLY A 111 -13.98 3.96 -6.04
CA GLY A 111 -12.57 4.00 -6.47
C GLY A 111 -11.62 4.39 -5.33
N GLY A 112 -11.99 5.39 -4.52
CA GLY A 112 -11.21 5.82 -3.37
C GLY A 112 -11.13 4.76 -2.26
N GLN A 113 -12.25 4.05 -1.99
CA GLN A 113 -12.26 2.95 -1.03
C GLN A 113 -11.40 1.79 -1.49
N ARG A 114 -11.50 1.39 -2.77
CA ARG A 114 -10.63 0.35 -3.36
C ARG A 114 -9.14 0.71 -3.25
N ARG A 115 -8.79 1.98 -3.49
CA ARG A 115 -7.42 2.45 -3.34
C ARG A 115 -6.92 2.35 -1.89
N ARG A 116 -7.77 2.69 -0.92
CA ARG A 116 -7.45 2.53 0.51
C ARG A 116 -7.28 1.06 0.90
N VAL A 117 -8.10 0.16 0.35
CA VAL A 117 -7.92 -1.29 0.54
C VAL A 117 -6.57 -1.78 -0.01
N GLU A 118 -6.16 -1.32 -1.20
CA GLU A 118 -4.85 -1.68 -1.76
C GLU A 118 -3.69 -1.12 -0.93
N LEU A 119 -3.81 0.11 -0.43
CA LEU A 119 -2.84 0.67 0.51
C LEU A 119 -2.78 -0.17 1.78
N ALA A 120 -3.93 -0.49 2.40
CA ALA A 120 -3.98 -1.35 3.58
C ALA A 120 -3.29 -2.71 3.33
N ARG A 121 -3.53 -3.33 2.17
CA ARG A 121 -2.91 -4.59 1.77
C ARG A 121 -1.38 -4.48 1.71
N ILE A 122 -0.85 -3.41 1.15
CA ILE A 122 0.60 -3.20 1.04
C ILE A 122 1.22 -2.96 2.42
N LEU A 123 0.60 -2.11 3.25
CA LEU A 123 1.08 -1.87 4.61
C LEU A 123 1.04 -3.15 5.45
N PHE A 124 -0.05 -3.92 5.36
CA PHE A 124 -0.20 -5.20 6.04
C PHE A 124 0.84 -6.24 5.59
N SER A 125 1.21 -6.26 4.30
CA SER A 125 2.25 -7.19 3.81
C SER A 125 3.63 -6.92 4.39
N ALA A 126 3.89 -5.70 4.86
CA ALA A 126 5.18 -5.24 5.39
C ALA A 126 6.39 -5.69 4.53
N PRO A 127 6.44 -5.34 3.24
CA PRO A 127 7.48 -5.83 2.32
C PRO A 127 8.85 -5.24 2.66
N ASP A 128 9.95 -5.78 2.12
CA ASP A 128 11.29 -5.21 2.31
C ASP A 128 11.43 -3.82 1.69
N THR A 129 10.67 -3.54 0.62
CA THR A 129 10.62 -2.22 -0.03
C THR A 129 9.20 -1.85 -0.42
N MET A 130 8.76 -0.64 -0.05
CA MET A 130 7.51 -0.04 -0.51
C MET A 130 7.76 0.99 -1.60
N ILE A 131 6.93 0.95 -2.65
CA ILE A 131 6.87 1.97 -3.70
C ILE A 131 5.44 2.52 -3.70
N LEU A 132 5.28 3.77 -3.27
CA LEU A 132 3.98 4.39 -3.09
C LEU A 132 3.83 5.60 -4.02
N ASP A 133 2.85 5.54 -4.91
CA ASP A 133 2.53 6.62 -5.84
C ASP A 133 1.29 7.37 -5.34
N GLU A 134 1.46 8.61 -4.87
CA GLU A 134 0.43 9.46 -4.28
C GLU A 134 -0.41 8.74 -3.20
N PRO A 135 0.24 8.24 -2.11
CA PRO A 135 -0.46 7.41 -1.12
C PRO A 135 -1.48 8.17 -0.27
N THR A 136 -1.38 9.50 -0.19
CA THR A 136 -2.31 10.36 0.58
C THR A 136 -3.59 10.69 -0.17
N ASN A 137 -3.68 10.41 -1.46
CA ASN A 137 -4.88 10.66 -2.24
C ASN A 137 -6.08 9.85 -1.71
N HIS A 138 -7.21 10.52 -1.54
CA HIS A 138 -8.45 9.99 -0.99
C HIS A 138 -8.42 9.63 0.51
N LEU A 139 -7.40 10.05 1.24
CA LEU A 139 -7.35 9.98 2.69
C LEU A 139 -7.86 11.29 3.32
N ASP A 140 -8.50 11.18 4.46
CA ASP A 140 -8.78 12.32 5.32
C ASP A 140 -7.53 12.71 6.14
N ALA A 141 -7.62 13.83 6.85
CA ALA A 141 -6.47 14.39 7.58
C ALA A 141 -5.95 13.45 8.67
N GLU A 142 -6.84 12.72 9.35
CA GLU A 142 -6.46 11.78 10.41
C GLU A 142 -5.70 10.57 9.83
N SER A 143 -6.24 10.00 8.74
CA SER A 143 -5.58 8.90 8.01
C SER A 143 -4.22 9.30 7.43
N VAL A 144 -4.07 10.55 6.95
CA VAL A 144 -2.77 11.06 6.47
C VAL A 144 -1.77 11.16 7.61
N LEU A 145 -2.16 11.67 8.78
CA LEU A 145 -1.28 11.75 9.96
C LEU A 145 -0.84 10.36 10.40
N TRP A 146 -1.78 9.42 10.49
CA TRP A 146 -1.46 8.04 10.86
C TRP A 146 -0.52 7.38 9.84
N LEU A 147 -0.78 7.53 8.53
CA LEU A 147 0.07 6.98 7.47
C LEU A 147 1.49 7.52 7.56
N ARG A 148 1.66 8.82 7.82
CA ARG A 148 2.95 9.46 8.01
C ARG A 148 3.72 8.84 9.17
N ASP A 149 3.07 8.67 10.34
CA ASP A 149 3.70 8.04 11.50
C ASP A 149 4.07 6.57 11.24
N TYR A 150 3.21 5.84 10.53
CA TYR A 150 3.50 4.48 10.09
C TYR A 150 4.75 4.42 9.21
N LEU A 151 4.83 5.28 8.18
CA LEU A 151 5.95 5.31 7.25
C LEU A 151 7.25 5.77 7.89
N LYS A 152 7.20 6.65 8.91
CA LYS A 152 8.37 7.04 9.71
C LYS A 152 8.94 5.88 10.54
N ALA A 153 8.06 5.03 11.05
CA ALA A 153 8.44 3.86 11.83
C ALA A 153 8.86 2.66 10.97
N TYR A 154 8.57 2.71 9.66
CA TYR A 154 8.89 1.62 8.75
C TYR A 154 10.40 1.51 8.53
N SER A 155 10.95 0.30 8.76
CA SER A 155 12.39 0.02 8.72
C SER A 155 12.91 -0.42 7.34
N GLY A 156 12.01 -0.72 6.40
CA GLY A 156 12.36 -1.16 5.05
C GLY A 156 12.71 0.00 4.11
N GLY A 157 12.98 -0.31 2.85
CA GLY A 157 13.17 0.68 1.80
C GLY A 157 11.84 1.38 1.44
N LEU A 158 11.86 2.70 1.28
CA LEU A 158 10.67 3.46 0.89
C LEU A 158 11.00 4.36 -0.32
N ILE A 159 10.22 4.20 -1.38
CA ILE A 159 10.18 5.12 -2.52
C ILE A 159 8.76 5.71 -2.54
N VAL A 160 8.65 7.03 -2.40
CA VAL A 160 7.37 7.72 -2.42
C VAL A 160 7.36 8.81 -3.48
N ILE A 161 6.29 8.87 -4.26
CA ILE A 161 5.95 9.95 -5.17
C ILE A 161 4.74 10.64 -4.53
N SER A 162 4.86 11.92 -4.18
CA SER A 162 3.79 12.68 -3.57
C SER A 162 3.94 14.17 -3.80
N HIS A 163 2.83 14.89 -3.77
CA HIS A 163 2.78 16.33 -3.69
C HIS A 163 2.49 16.83 -2.26
N ASP A 164 2.31 15.92 -1.31
CA ASP A 164 2.17 16.22 0.12
C ASP A 164 3.55 16.52 0.72
N LEU A 165 3.83 17.81 0.88
CA LEU A 165 5.14 18.30 1.32
C LEU A 165 5.46 17.90 2.76
N ASP A 166 4.46 17.81 3.63
CA ASP A 166 4.65 17.43 5.03
C ASP A 166 5.01 15.94 5.13
N LEU A 167 4.33 15.08 4.36
CA LEU A 167 4.69 13.67 4.26
C LEU A 167 6.14 13.51 3.78
N ILE A 168 6.49 14.14 2.65
CA ILE A 168 7.83 14.03 2.07
C ILE A 168 8.89 14.51 3.06
N ASP A 169 8.70 15.66 3.68
CA ASP A 169 9.69 16.26 4.57
C ASP A 169 10.00 15.39 5.80
N GLU A 170 9.00 14.66 6.29
CA GLU A 170 9.14 13.86 7.49
C GLU A 170 9.64 12.43 7.25
N VAL A 171 9.40 11.86 6.05
CA VAL A 171 9.71 10.44 5.80
C VAL A 171 10.89 10.23 4.86
N VAL A 172 11.30 11.23 4.05
CA VAL A 172 12.37 11.03 3.07
C VAL A 172 13.71 11.59 3.54
N ASN A 173 14.78 10.87 3.20
CA ASN A 173 16.17 11.27 3.45
C ASN A 173 16.97 11.42 2.16
N LYS A 174 16.34 11.19 1.00
CA LYS A 174 16.96 11.28 -0.33
C LYS A 174 15.92 11.71 -1.35
N VAL A 175 16.31 12.59 -2.27
CA VAL A 175 15.45 13.07 -3.35
C VAL A 175 16.05 12.68 -4.70
N PHE A 176 15.22 12.09 -5.56
CA PHE A 176 15.53 11.83 -6.97
C PHE A 176 14.78 12.85 -7.81
N PHE A 177 15.51 13.77 -8.45
CA PHE A 177 14.93 14.77 -9.31
C PHE A 177 15.10 14.39 -10.78
N LEU A 178 13.98 14.16 -11.48
CA LEU A 178 13.99 13.93 -12.93
C LEU A 178 14.03 15.27 -13.67
N ASP A 179 15.15 15.55 -14.34
CA ASP A 179 15.26 16.70 -15.21
C ASP A 179 14.88 16.30 -16.64
N ALA A 180 13.66 16.66 -17.05
CA ALA A 180 13.12 16.33 -18.36
C ALA A 180 13.92 17.03 -19.50
N THR A 181 14.53 18.20 -19.24
CA THR A 181 15.29 18.95 -20.22
C THR A 181 16.65 18.30 -20.50
N ARG A 182 17.32 17.86 -19.44
CA ARG A 182 18.64 17.20 -19.53
C ARG A 182 18.52 15.69 -19.70
N GLN A 183 17.33 15.12 -19.52
CA GLN A 183 17.07 13.67 -19.52
C GLN A 183 17.97 12.92 -18.51
N THR A 184 18.20 13.53 -17.34
CA THR A 184 19.01 12.98 -16.25
C THR A 184 18.24 12.90 -14.96
N ILE A 185 18.73 12.05 -14.05
CA ILE A 185 18.26 11.99 -12.67
C ILE A 185 19.35 12.54 -11.77
N ASP A 186 19.06 13.65 -11.11
CA ASP A 186 19.93 14.22 -10.09
C ASP A 186 19.53 13.63 -8.72
N ILE A 187 20.52 13.16 -7.95
CA ILE A 187 20.30 12.53 -6.66
C ILE A 187 20.82 13.44 -5.55
N TYR A 188 19.95 13.80 -4.61
CA TYR A 188 20.27 14.60 -3.44
C TYR A 188 20.10 13.75 -2.18
N SER A 189 21.21 13.49 -1.47
CA SER A 189 21.20 12.72 -0.20
C SER A 189 20.93 13.66 0.96
N MET A 190 19.72 14.20 1.01
CA MET A 190 19.26 15.15 2.04
C MET A 190 17.74 15.16 2.12
N GLY A 191 17.19 15.69 3.24
CA GLY A 191 15.76 15.92 3.39
C GLY A 191 15.22 16.96 2.41
N TYR A 192 13.92 16.91 2.16
CA TYR A 192 13.28 17.65 1.08
C TYR A 192 13.40 19.18 1.21
N ARG A 193 13.30 19.73 2.41
CA ARG A 193 13.46 21.20 2.63
C ARG A 193 14.86 21.69 2.28
N LEU A 194 15.89 20.91 2.63
CA LEU A 194 17.27 21.24 2.26
C LEU A 194 17.49 21.15 0.76
N TYR A 195 16.91 20.14 0.13
CA TYR A 195 16.92 19.98 -1.33
C TYR A 195 16.32 21.20 -2.03
N LEU A 196 15.15 21.69 -1.61
CA LEU A 196 14.52 22.87 -2.20
C LEU A 196 15.44 24.09 -2.13
N LYS A 197 16.05 24.33 -0.96
CA LYS A 197 17.00 25.46 -0.78
C LYS A 197 18.21 25.33 -1.69
N GLN A 198 18.81 24.15 -1.74
CA GLN A 198 19.98 23.93 -2.61
C GLN A 198 19.63 24.09 -4.09
N ARG A 199 18.46 23.62 -4.51
CA ARG A 199 18.00 23.79 -5.90
C ARG A 199 17.80 25.26 -6.26
N GLU A 200 17.22 26.09 -5.39
CA GLU A 200 17.12 27.53 -5.63
C GLU A 200 18.48 28.18 -5.81
N ASP A 201 19.46 27.81 -4.97
CA ASP A 201 20.81 28.34 -5.07
C ASP A 201 21.52 27.91 -6.36
N ASP A 202 21.35 26.65 -6.78
CA ASP A 202 21.87 26.10 -8.03
C ASP A 202 21.24 26.78 -9.26
N GLU A 203 19.93 27.03 -9.25
CA GLU A 203 19.24 27.77 -10.31
C GLU A 203 19.71 29.22 -10.40
N ARG A 204 19.89 29.90 -9.26
CA ARG A 204 20.43 31.27 -9.23
C ARG A 204 21.86 31.33 -9.79
N ARG A 205 22.70 30.33 -9.47
CA ARG A 205 24.06 30.24 -10.01
C ARG A 205 24.04 30.04 -11.52
N ARG A 206 23.26 29.09 -12.02
CA ARG A 206 23.11 28.83 -13.46
C ARG A 206 22.63 30.05 -14.22
N ARG A 207 21.63 30.78 -13.71
CA ARG A 207 21.16 32.03 -14.34
C ARG A 207 22.26 33.08 -14.42
N ARG A 208 23.13 33.22 -13.40
CA ARG A 208 24.26 34.12 -13.42
C ARG A 208 25.34 33.69 -14.41
N GLU A 209 25.62 32.40 -14.51
CA GLU A 209 26.59 31.86 -15.47
C GLU A 209 26.13 32.07 -16.92
N CYS A 210 24.85 31.79 -17.23
CA CYS A 210 24.28 32.09 -18.55
C CYS A 210 24.33 33.58 -18.87
N ALA A 211 23.95 34.46 -17.98
CA ALA A 211 23.99 35.91 -18.20
C ALA A 211 25.42 36.47 -18.38
N ASN A 212 26.43 35.78 -17.81
CA ASN A 212 27.83 36.15 -18.02
C ASN A 212 28.42 35.58 -19.31
N ALA A 213 27.89 34.45 -19.82
CA ALA A 213 28.34 33.86 -21.10
C ALA A 213 27.75 34.55 -22.32
N GLU A 214 26.70 35.36 -22.17
CA GLU A 214 26.05 36.15 -23.23
C GLU A 214 26.64 37.57 -23.35
N LYS A 215 27.62 37.92 -22.51
CA LYS A 215 28.38 39.19 -22.58
C LYS A 215 29.75 39.00 -23.19
#